data_dbecb9f036782b94cbaa34b31b921166
#
_entry.id   dbecb9f036782b94cbaa34b31b921166
#
_cell.length_a   1.000
_cell.length_b   1.000
_cell.length_c   1.000
_cell.angle_alpha   90.00
_cell.angle_beta   90.00
_cell.angle_gamma   90.00
#
_symmetry.space_group_name_H-M   'P 1'
#
loop_
_entity.id
_entity.type
_entity.pdbx_description
1 polymer ?
#
loop_
_entity_poly.entity_id
_entity_poly.type
_entity_poly.pdbx_seq_one_letter_code
_entity_poly.pdbx_strand_id
1 'polypeptide(L)'
;VCHFPTFYKAMDAAQHLVTLDPVAVELIDSTMLDLARSIAIFKSTVEQYVCGTPAALLVVEFAEDDHSENQRKLAELEKMMAGLGYGWDKPASATGGLVCLSEPEDQARITEMRKSGLNIMMSMKNEAKPVSFVEDCAVELSDLAEYTDQLTQIFEKYGTTGTWYAHASVGCLHVRPVLNMKRGEDVAAMRGIAEEAFALVKRYGGSHSGEHGDGIARSEFNAIMFGSEMARLFTDVKRMFDPENIMNPGKITNAPKMDDRHLFRFAPGYRVDSFPTKLNWSAWPGAAGGLQGAVEMCNNNGSCRKLTGGVMCPSFRVTGNETDSTRGRANSLRLALSGQLGANALASPEMAESMKLCVSCKACKRECPTGVDMARMKIEVTALQAEKNRLSLHDKLIAYIPDYAPYAAWLAPLLRLRDSIPGAAWISEKITGFTAKR
;
A
#
# COMPACT_ATOMS: atom_id res chain seq x y z
N VAL A 1 7.37 -16.78 16.25
CA VAL A 1 7.21 -16.78 14.79
C VAL A 1 7.36 -18.21 14.30
N CYS A 2 6.24 -18.84 13.95
CA CYS A 2 6.18 -20.21 13.46
C CYS A 2 6.33 -20.23 11.94
N HIS A 3 7.22 -21.09 11.41
CA HIS A 3 7.54 -21.17 9.99
C HIS A 3 6.92 -22.44 9.39
N PHE A 4 6.32 -22.35 8.20
CA PHE A 4 5.67 -23.47 7.54
C PHE A 4 6.13 -23.66 6.11
N PRO A 5 6.31 -24.91 5.65
CA PRO A 5 6.79 -25.22 4.30
C PRO A 5 5.72 -25.06 3.21
N THR A 6 4.45 -25.08 3.59
CA THR A 6 3.32 -24.82 2.67
C THR A 6 2.28 -23.94 3.35
N PHE A 7 1.55 -23.19 2.54
CA PHE A 7 0.46 -22.36 3.02
C PHE A 7 -0.65 -23.20 3.69
N TYR A 8 -1.05 -24.31 3.07
CA TYR A 8 -2.03 -25.23 3.63
C TYR A 8 -1.67 -25.68 5.06
N LYS A 9 -0.40 -26.08 5.30
CA LYS A 9 0.07 -26.51 6.61
C LYS A 9 0.05 -25.40 7.66
N ALA A 10 0.26 -24.16 7.26
CA ALA A 10 0.10 -23.02 8.18
C ALA A 10 -1.37 -22.85 8.58
N MET A 11 -2.29 -22.94 7.63
CA MET A 11 -3.72 -22.80 7.91
C MET A 11 -4.26 -23.96 8.74
N ASP A 12 -3.82 -25.19 8.46
CA ASP A 12 -4.17 -26.36 9.27
C ASP A 12 -3.65 -26.27 10.71
N ALA A 13 -2.42 -25.76 10.90
CA ALA A 13 -1.84 -25.60 12.23
C ALA A 13 -2.60 -24.59 13.10
N ALA A 14 -3.29 -23.60 12.53
CA ALA A 14 -3.97 -22.56 13.29
C ALA A 14 -4.95 -23.13 14.34
N GLN A 15 -5.76 -24.14 13.97
CA GLN A 15 -6.70 -24.78 14.88
C GLN A 15 -6.04 -25.44 16.11
N HIS A 16 -4.79 -25.89 15.96
CA HIS A 16 -4.02 -26.47 17.05
C HIS A 16 -3.39 -25.39 17.92
N LEU A 17 -2.81 -24.35 17.30
CA LEU A 17 -2.14 -23.27 18.01
C LEU A 17 -3.06 -22.49 18.93
N VAL A 18 -4.32 -22.29 18.54
CA VAL A 18 -5.30 -21.57 19.38
C VAL A 18 -5.65 -22.32 20.67
N THR A 19 -5.40 -23.63 20.77
CA THR A 19 -5.63 -24.39 21.99
C THR A 19 -4.68 -24.02 23.15
N LEU A 20 -3.60 -23.27 22.82
CA LEU A 20 -2.67 -22.69 23.79
C LEU A 20 -3.15 -21.34 24.34
N ASP A 21 -4.35 -20.92 23.98
CA ASP A 21 -4.94 -19.64 24.39
C ASP A 21 -4.01 -18.43 24.14
N PRO A 22 -3.55 -18.22 22.88
CA PRO A 22 -2.79 -17.05 22.51
C PRO A 22 -3.69 -15.82 22.39
N VAL A 23 -3.12 -14.62 22.60
CA VAL A 23 -3.81 -13.35 22.33
C VAL A 23 -4.05 -13.16 20.84
N ALA A 24 -3.13 -13.63 20.00
CA ALA A 24 -3.25 -13.55 18.54
C ALA A 24 -2.51 -14.69 17.85
N VAL A 25 -3.04 -15.12 16.69
CA VAL A 25 -2.33 -15.93 15.69
C VAL A 25 -2.51 -15.25 14.34
N GLU A 26 -1.43 -14.65 13.82
CA GLU A 26 -1.43 -13.79 12.65
C GLU A 26 -0.68 -14.41 11.48
N LEU A 27 -1.32 -14.50 10.32
CA LEU A 27 -0.71 -15.03 9.11
C LEU A 27 0.11 -13.95 8.35
N ILE A 28 1.26 -14.37 7.84
CA ILE A 28 2.08 -13.65 6.86
C ILE A 28 2.46 -14.65 5.75
N ASP A 29 2.10 -14.39 4.49
CA ASP A 29 2.44 -15.25 3.36
C ASP A 29 3.84 -14.96 2.78
N SER A 30 4.33 -15.86 1.91
CA SER A 30 5.60 -15.70 1.22
C SER A 30 5.65 -14.46 0.33
N THR A 31 4.54 -14.08 -0.30
CA THR A 31 4.46 -12.88 -1.16
C THR A 31 4.74 -11.62 -0.36
N MET A 32 4.14 -11.51 0.81
CA MET A 32 4.39 -10.39 1.73
C MET A 32 5.84 -10.37 2.22
N LEU A 33 6.44 -11.54 2.54
CA LEU A 33 7.83 -11.64 2.96
C LEU A 33 8.80 -11.20 1.86
N ASP A 34 8.59 -11.62 0.62
CA ASP A 34 9.45 -11.27 -0.51
C ASP A 34 9.39 -9.78 -0.84
N LEU A 35 8.21 -9.19 -0.77
CA LEU A 35 8.05 -7.74 -0.92
C LEU A 35 8.71 -6.99 0.23
N ALA A 36 8.55 -7.44 1.48
CA ALA A 36 9.15 -6.82 2.66
C ALA A 36 10.68 -6.82 2.58
N ARG A 37 11.31 -7.88 2.06
CA ARG A 37 12.77 -7.92 1.79
C ARG A 37 13.24 -6.81 0.86
N SER A 38 12.38 -6.34 -0.04
CA SER A 38 12.70 -5.25 -0.98
C SER A 38 12.49 -3.85 -0.42
N ILE A 39 11.79 -3.72 0.71
CA ILE A 39 11.45 -2.44 1.35
C ILE A 39 12.44 -2.14 2.47
N ALA A 40 13.18 -1.03 2.35
CA ALA A 40 14.30 -0.72 3.23
C ALA A 40 13.97 -0.72 4.74
N ILE A 41 12.75 -0.31 5.12
CA ILE A 41 12.32 -0.26 6.53
C ILE A 41 11.98 -1.64 7.12
N PHE A 42 11.68 -2.65 6.29
CA PHE A 42 11.31 -4.00 6.73
C PHE A 42 12.36 -5.06 6.47
N LYS A 43 13.35 -4.75 5.60
CA LYS A 43 14.38 -5.70 5.18
C LYS A 43 15.10 -6.34 6.38
N SER A 44 15.56 -5.52 7.32
CA SER A 44 16.27 -6.01 8.51
C SER A 44 15.40 -6.90 9.40
N THR A 45 14.10 -6.61 9.52
CA THR A 45 13.15 -7.43 10.27
C THR A 45 13.02 -8.83 9.66
N VAL A 46 12.87 -8.91 8.32
CA VAL A 46 12.79 -10.20 7.64
C VAL A 46 14.11 -10.96 7.75
N GLU A 47 15.25 -10.31 7.53
CA GLU A 47 16.58 -10.95 7.62
C GLU A 47 16.88 -11.48 9.03
N GLN A 48 16.36 -10.85 10.07
CA GLN A 48 16.61 -11.23 11.47
C GLN A 48 15.68 -12.34 11.97
N TYR A 49 14.39 -12.32 11.59
CA TYR A 49 13.38 -13.18 12.21
C TYR A 49 12.80 -14.26 11.30
N VAL A 50 13.10 -14.24 10.00
CA VAL A 50 12.63 -15.23 9.05
C VAL A 50 13.75 -16.15 8.62
N CYS A 51 13.68 -17.40 9.02
CA CYS A 51 14.64 -18.44 8.67
C CYS A 51 14.25 -19.12 7.36
N GLY A 52 15.18 -19.16 6.40
CA GLY A 52 14.97 -19.81 5.11
C GLY A 52 13.93 -19.11 4.23
N THR A 53 13.17 -19.91 3.48
CA THR A 53 12.12 -19.47 2.55
C THR A 53 10.78 -20.16 2.86
N PRO A 54 10.16 -19.85 4.00
CA PRO A 54 8.87 -20.44 4.35
C PRO A 54 7.78 -19.97 3.39
N ALA A 55 6.81 -20.82 3.10
CA ALA A 55 5.63 -20.46 2.33
C ALA A 55 4.66 -19.58 3.13
N ALA A 56 4.67 -19.71 4.45
CA ALA A 56 3.89 -18.89 5.36
C ALA A 56 4.51 -18.85 6.77
N LEU A 57 4.22 -17.78 7.49
CA LEU A 57 4.48 -17.63 8.91
C LEU A 57 3.16 -17.50 9.66
N LEU A 58 3.10 -18.07 10.88
CA LEU A 58 2.12 -17.69 11.89
C LEU A 58 2.85 -17.00 13.04
N VAL A 59 2.50 -15.75 13.31
CA VAL A 59 2.98 -15.00 14.46
C VAL A 59 2.01 -15.27 15.61
N VAL A 60 2.46 -16.00 16.62
CA VAL A 60 1.68 -16.35 17.81
C VAL A 60 2.11 -15.45 18.95
N GLU A 61 1.16 -14.78 19.58
CA GLU A 61 1.40 -13.82 20.66
C GLU A 61 0.76 -14.29 21.96
N PHE A 62 1.56 -14.32 23.04
CA PHE A 62 1.10 -14.49 24.40
C PHE A 62 1.38 -13.22 25.19
N ALA A 63 0.43 -12.76 26.00
CA ALA A 63 0.51 -11.50 26.74
C ALA A 63 -0.08 -11.65 28.15
N GLU A 64 0.43 -12.63 28.90
CA GLU A 64 0.07 -12.83 30.30
C GLU A 64 0.77 -11.80 31.20
N ASP A 65 0.15 -11.44 32.31
CA ASP A 65 0.74 -10.52 33.31
C ASP A 65 2.00 -11.12 33.95
N ASP A 66 2.04 -12.46 34.12
CA ASP A 66 3.20 -13.18 34.65
C ASP A 66 4.15 -13.61 33.53
N HIS A 67 5.38 -13.12 33.58
CA HIS A 67 6.44 -13.51 32.65
C HIS A 67 6.71 -15.04 32.64
N SER A 68 6.62 -15.69 33.78
CA SER A 68 6.83 -17.17 33.91
C SER A 68 5.75 -17.93 33.13
N GLU A 69 4.52 -17.43 33.11
CA GLU A 69 3.42 -18.02 32.36
C GLU A 69 3.63 -17.84 30.84
N ASN A 70 4.10 -16.70 30.40
CA ASN A 70 4.48 -16.49 28.99
C ASN A 70 5.58 -17.47 28.56
N GLN A 71 6.59 -17.70 29.40
CA GLN A 71 7.66 -18.67 29.12
C GLN A 71 7.12 -20.12 29.08
N ARG A 72 6.19 -20.48 29.96
CA ARG A 72 5.53 -21.79 29.94
C ARG A 72 4.76 -22.02 28.63
N LYS A 73 3.94 -21.03 28.22
CA LYS A 73 3.19 -21.08 26.95
C LYS A 73 4.10 -21.15 25.72
N LEU A 74 5.24 -20.44 25.71
CA LEU A 74 6.24 -20.55 24.65
C LEU A 74 6.85 -21.96 24.58
N ALA A 75 7.17 -22.58 25.71
CA ALA A 75 7.68 -23.95 25.73
C ALA A 75 6.62 -24.99 25.28
N GLU A 76 5.35 -24.77 25.58
CA GLU A 76 4.25 -25.59 25.07
C GLU A 76 4.06 -25.42 23.56
N LEU A 77 4.18 -24.19 23.05
CA LEU A 77 4.17 -23.92 21.62
C LEU A 77 5.30 -24.66 20.91
N GLU A 78 6.51 -24.65 21.46
CA GLU A 78 7.66 -25.36 20.89
C GLU A 78 7.40 -26.88 20.82
N LYS A 79 6.87 -27.49 21.89
CA LYS A 79 6.47 -28.88 21.89
C LYS A 79 5.38 -29.20 20.88
N MET A 80 4.39 -28.31 20.74
CA MET A 80 3.31 -28.47 19.78
C MET A 80 3.84 -28.40 18.35
N MET A 81 4.68 -27.41 18.01
CA MET A 81 5.31 -27.31 16.70
C MET A 81 6.16 -28.55 16.38
N ALA A 82 6.94 -29.06 17.34
CA ALA A 82 7.70 -30.28 17.15
C ALA A 82 6.79 -31.49 16.93
N GLY A 83 5.68 -31.60 17.70
CA GLY A 83 4.65 -32.64 17.55
C GLY A 83 3.95 -32.62 16.20
N LEU A 84 3.69 -31.44 15.65
CA LEU A 84 3.16 -31.25 14.30
C LEU A 84 4.20 -31.51 13.18
N GLY A 85 5.46 -31.75 13.56
CA GLY A 85 6.54 -32.10 12.63
C GLY A 85 7.42 -30.92 12.19
N TYR A 86 7.32 -29.77 12.86
CA TYR A 86 8.10 -28.56 12.56
C TYR A 86 9.18 -28.33 13.62
N GLY A 87 10.45 -28.51 13.25
CA GLY A 87 11.61 -28.28 14.10
C GLY A 87 12.87 -28.09 13.26
N TRP A 88 13.80 -27.24 13.71
CA TRP A 88 15.04 -26.92 12.99
C TRP A 88 16.04 -28.08 12.90
N ASP A 89 15.86 -29.09 13.72
CA ASP A 89 16.69 -30.32 13.79
C ASP A 89 16.37 -31.33 12.71
N LYS A 90 15.35 -31.09 11.86
CA LYS A 90 14.94 -31.97 10.77
C LYS A 90 15.64 -31.61 9.44
N PRO A 91 15.79 -32.59 8.50
CA PRO A 91 16.44 -32.33 7.21
C PRO A 91 15.79 -31.16 6.46
N ALA A 92 16.56 -30.49 5.61
CA ALA A 92 16.14 -29.29 4.84
C ALA A 92 14.85 -29.45 3.99
N SER A 93 14.35 -30.67 3.81
CA SER A 93 13.03 -30.96 3.21
C SER A 93 11.83 -30.68 4.12
N ALA A 94 12.09 -30.47 5.41
CA ALA A 94 11.08 -30.09 6.41
C ALA A 94 11.37 -28.67 6.89
N THR A 95 11.13 -27.69 6.03
CA THR A 95 11.36 -26.27 6.33
C THR A 95 10.26 -25.75 7.24
N GLY A 96 10.41 -25.93 8.54
CA GLY A 96 9.50 -25.40 9.55
C GLY A 96 10.19 -25.36 10.90
N GLY A 97 9.80 -24.43 11.75
CA GLY A 97 10.35 -24.28 13.09
C GLY A 97 9.85 -23.03 13.77
N LEU A 98 10.36 -22.74 14.95
CA LEU A 98 9.93 -21.65 15.79
C LEU A 98 11.09 -20.69 16.07
N VAL A 99 10.86 -19.40 15.95
CA VAL A 99 11.73 -18.32 16.44
C VAL A 99 11.00 -17.58 17.54
N CYS A 100 11.52 -17.65 18.77
CA CYS A 100 10.97 -16.94 19.92
C CYS A 100 11.52 -15.52 19.99
N LEU A 101 10.65 -14.54 20.26
CA LEU A 101 10.98 -13.13 20.44
C LEU A 101 10.56 -12.69 21.83
N SER A 102 11.50 -12.58 22.76
CA SER A 102 11.25 -12.19 24.16
C SER A 102 11.41 -10.69 24.37
N GLU A 103 12.21 -10.02 23.54
CA GLU A 103 12.51 -8.60 23.70
C GLU A 103 11.40 -7.73 23.08
N PRO A 104 10.89 -6.73 23.83
CA PRO A 104 9.80 -5.86 23.34
C PRO A 104 10.10 -5.14 22.03
N GLU A 105 11.36 -4.80 21.76
CA GLU A 105 11.78 -4.15 20.53
C GLU A 105 11.63 -5.08 19.32
N ASP A 106 11.98 -6.36 19.46
CA ASP A 106 11.87 -7.38 18.42
C ASP A 106 10.39 -7.71 18.13
N GLN A 107 9.57 -7.81 19.18
CA GLN A 107 8.12 -7.97 19.07
C GLN A 107 7.49 -6.79 18.33
N ALA A 108 7.87 -5.57 18.67
CA ALA A 108 7.38 -4.37 18.00
C ALA A 108 7.73 -4.33 16.50
N ARG A 109 8.92 -4.80 16.12
CA ARG A 109 9.37 -4.84 14.72
C ARG A 109 8.55 -5.81 13.87
N ILE A 110 8.30 -7.03 14.36
CA ILE A 110 7.50 -8.02 13.63
C ILE A 110 6.04 -7.61 13.55
N THR A 111 5.50 -7.06 14.64
CA THR A 111 4.12 -6.54 14.69
C THR A 111 3.92 -5.36 13.74
N GLU A 112 4.87 -4.41 13.67
CA GLU A 112 4.81 -3.27 12.73
C GLU A 112 4.88 -3.75 11.27
N MET A 113 5.71 -4.74 10.97
CA MET A 113 5.76 -5.35 9.64
C MET A 113 4.41 -6.00 9.29
N ARG A 114 3.81 -6.78 10.20
CA ARG A 114 2.50 -7.40 10.01
C ARG A 114 1.39 -6.35 9.80
N LYS A 115 1.34 -5.31 10.64
CA LYS A 115 0.39 -4.18 10.50
C LYS A 115 0.54 -3.43 9.19
N SER A 116 1.75 -3.40 8.64
CA SER A 116 2.04 -2.76 7.34
C SER A 116 1.74 -3.67 6.14
N GLY A 117 1.20 -4.87 6.34
CA GLY A 117 1.00 -5.90 5.32
C GLY A 117 0.29 -5.41 4.06
N LEU A 118 -0.83 -4.70 4.21
CA LEU A 118 -1.52 -4.08 3.07
C LEU A 118 -0.60 -3.18 2.24
N ASN A 119 0.16 -2.31 2.89
CA ASN A 119 1.04 -1.38 2.19
C ASN A 119 2.22 -2.09 1.53
N ILE A 120 2.75 -3.14 2.17
CA ILE A 120 3.79 -4.00 1.62
C ILE A 120 3.29 -4.66 0.33
N MET A 121 2.13 -5.28 0.34
CA MET A 121 1.54 -5.91 -0.84
C MET A 121 1.22 -4.90 -1.95
N MET A 122 0.73 -3.71 -1.60
CA MET A 122 0.50 -2.63 -2.56
C MET A 122 1.79 -2.02 -3.15
N SER A 123 2.98 -2.42 -2.67
CA SER A 123 4.27 -1.99 -3.21
C SER A 123 4.68 -2.71 -4.51
N MET A 124 3.93 -3.70 -4.97
CA MET A 124 4.11 -4.34 -6.27
C MET A 124 4.19 -3.29 -7.38
N LYS A 125 5.18 -3.41 -8.29
CA LYS A 125 5.39 -2.42 -9.37
C LYS A 125 4.59 -2.70 -10.63
N ASN A 126 4.03 -3.90 -10.78
CA ASN A 126 3.18 -4.27 -11.92
C ASN A 126 1.89 -3.44 -11.95
N GLU A 127 1.24 -3.36 -13.11
CA GLU A 127 -0.06 -2.71 -13.24
C GLU A 127 -1.17 -3.44 -12.48
N ALA A 128 -1.12 -4.78 -12.48
CA ALA A 128 -1.98 -5.59 -11.62
C ALA A 128 -1.63 -5.35 -10.15
N LYS A 129 -2.66 -5.19 -9.33
CA LYS A 129 -2.54 -4.89 -7.90
C LYS A 129 -3.43 -5.83 -7.09
N PRO A 130 -3.10 -6.08 -5.83
CA PRO A 130 -4.02 -6.74 -4.92
C PRO A 130 -5.33 -5.96 -4.80
N VAL A 131 -6.47 -6.59 -5.13
CA VAL A 131 -7.80 -5.95 -5.13
C VAL A 131 -8.65 -6.50 -4.01
N SER A 132 -9.24 -5.60 -3.23
CA SER A 132 -10.02 -5.91 -2.04
C SER A 132 -11.49 -6.10 -2.41
N PHE A 133 -11.94 -7.35 -2.54
CA PHE A 133 -13.36 -7.67 -2.76
C PHE A 133 -13.79 -9.03 -2.15
N VAL A 134 -12.91 -10.03 -2.09
CA VAL A 134 -13.13 -11.31 -1.39
C VAL A 134 -12.36 -11.40 -0.08
N GLU A 135 -11.71 -10.32 0.33
CA GLU A 135 -11.11 -10.22 1.65
C GLU A 135 -12.19 -10.22 2.73
N ASP A 136 -11.83 -10.57 3.97
CA ASP A 136 -12.73 -10.55 5.12
C ASP A 136 -13.72 -11.73 5.17
N CYS A 137 -13.52 -12.76 4.35
CA CYS A 137 -14.24 -14.01 4.53
C CYS A 137 -13.76 -14.70 5.81
N ALA A 138 -14.72 -15.21 6.59
CA ALA A 138 -14.44 -15.91 7.83
C ALA A 138 -15.10 -17.30 7.82
N VAL A 139 -14.34 -18.32 8.27
CA VAL A 139 -14.81 -19.72 8.38
C VAL A 139 -14.36 -20.30 9.71
N GLU A 140 -14.94 -21.41 10.12
CA GLU A 140 -14.49 -22.18 11.27
C GLU A 140 -13.01 -22.63 11.11
N LEU A 141 -12.28 -22.68 12.22
CA LEU A 141 -10.86 -22.97 12.19
C LEU A 141 -10.54 -24.37 11.64
N SER A 142 -11.41 -25.35 11.90
CA SER A 142 -11.29 -26.71 11.36
C SER A 142 -11.37 -26.76 9.83
N ASP A 143 -12.02 -25.79 9.23
CA ASP A 143 -12.22 -25.72 7.77
C ASP A 143 -11.22 -24.80 7.07
N LEU A 144 -10.43 -24.03 7.83
CA LEU A 144 -9.60 -22.94 7.34
C LEU A 144 -8.61 -23.39 6.25
N ALA A 145 -7.94 -24.53 6.45
CA ALA A 145 -6.97 -25.05 5.49
C ALA A 145 -7.62 -25.45 4.17
N GLU A 146 -8.70 -26.22 4.23
CA GLU A 146 -9.42 -26.69 3.06
C GLU A 146 -10.11 -25.52 2.30
N TYR A 147 -10.71 -24.60 3.06
CA TYR A 147 -11.34 -23.40 2.48
C TYR A 147 -10.31 -22.54 1.71
N THR A 148 -9.14 -22.29 2.30
CA THR A 148 -8.11 -21.47 1.66
C THR A 148 -7.50 -22.15 0.44
N ASP A 149 -7.38 -23.48 0.44
CA ASP A 149 -6.93 -24.26 -0.72
C ASP A 149 -7.93 -24.14 -1.88
N GLN A 150 -9.23 -24.37 -1.62
CA GLN A 150 -10.27 -24.23 -2.64
C GLN A 150 -10.38 -22.78 -3.15
N LEU A 151 -10.22 -21.79 -2.29
CA LEU A 151 -10.22 -20.39 -2.71
C LEU A 151 -9.00 -20.06 -3.59
N THR A 152 -7.84 -20.66 -3.29
CA THR A 152 -6.65 -20.55 -4.15
C THR A 152 -6.89 -21.16 -5.54
N GLN A 153 -7.54 -22.31 -5.61
CA GLN A 153 -7.92 -22.95 -6.89
C GLN A 153 -8.88 -22.07 -7.71
N ILE A 154 -9.80 -21.35 -7.05
CA ILE A 154 -10.64 -20.35 -7.73
C ILE A 154 -9.77 -19.25 -8.37
N PHE A 155 -8.79 -18.71 -7.65
CA PHE A 155 -7.89 -17.70 -8.24
C PHE A 155 -7.11 -18.23 -9.43
N GLU A 156 -6.56 -19.44 -9.33
CA GLU A 156 -5.82 -20.11 -10.40
C GLU A 156 -6.70 -20.33 -11.65
N LYS A 157 -7.96 -20.72 -11.47
CA LYS A 157 -8.95 -20.86 -12.57
C LYS A 157 -9.12 -19.57 -13.37
N TYR A 158 -9.04 -18.41 -12.70
CA TYR A 158 -9.11 -17.09 -13.34
C TYR A 158 -7.75 -16.51 -13.72
N GLY A 159 -6.68 -17.32 -13.66
CA GLY A 159 -5.33 -16.93 -14.09
C GLY A 159 -4.66 -15.89 -13.18
N THR A 160 -5.04 -15.84 -11.92
CA THR A 160 -4.46 -14.93 -10.92
C THR A 160 -3.99 -15.65 -9.66
N THR A 161 -3.36 -14.93 -8.76
CA THR A 161 -2.92 -15.41 -7.45
C THR A 161 -3.44 -14.50 -6.36
N GLY A 162 -3.64 -15.05 -5.16
CA GLY A 162 -3.97 -14.28 -3.97
C GLY A 162 -2.73 -13.81 -3.22
N THR A 163 -2.83 -12.67 -2.55
CA THR A 163 -1.91 -12.25 -1.49
C THR A 163 -2.64 -12.41 -0.16
N TRP A 164 -1.97 -12.98 0.85
CA TRP A 164 -2.64 -13.45 2.05
C TRP A 164 -2.03 -12.87 3.31
N TYR A 165 -2.87 -12.37 4.16
CA TYR A 165 -2.65 -12.21 5.60
C TYR A 165 -3.97 -12.47 6.32
N ALA A 166 -3.96 -12.80 7.60
CA ALA A 166 -5.19 -13.21 8.28
C ALA A 166 -5.05 -13.07 9.79
N HIS A 167 -6.19 -12.88 10.45
CA HIS A 167 -6.36 -13.19 11.86
C HIS A 167 -6.67 -14.68 11.98
N ALA A 168 -5.62 -15.51 11.88
CA ALA A 168 -5.78 -16.96 11.77
C ALA A 168 -6.40 -17.57 13.03
N SER A 169 -6.26 -16.92 14.20
CA SER A 169 -6.88 -17.36 15.45
C SER A 169 -8.42 -17.38 15.44
N VAL A 170 -9.05 -16.62 14.54
CA VAL A 170 -10.51 -16.51 14.43
C VAL A 170 -11.03 -16.82 13.03
N GLY A 171 -10.19 -17.42 12.17
CA GLY A 171 -10.57 -17.81 10.81
C GLY A 171 -10.91 -16.65 9.87
N CYS A 172 -10.56 -15.42 10.23
CA CYS A 172 -10.83 -14.23 9.40
C CYS A 172 -9.66 -13.95 8.45
N LEU A 173 -9.95 -13.93 7.15
CA LEU A 173 -8.96 -13.88 6.07
C LEU A 173 -8.93 -12.52 5.40
N HIS A 174 -7.72 -12.05 5.08
CA HIS A 174 -7.52 -10.84 4.26
C HIS A 174 -6.79 -11.21 2.97
N VAL A 175 -7.52 -11.82 2.05
CA VAL A 175 -6.99 -12.24 0.77
C VAL A 175 -7.33 -11.25 -0.33
N ARG A 176 -6.37 -10.95 -1.20
CA ARG A 176 -6.55 -10.04 -2.32
C ARG A 176 -5.99 -10.65 -3.60
N PRO A 177 -6.87 -11.02 -4.54
CA PRO A 177 -6.46 -11.41 -5.88
C PRO A 177 -5.74 -10.27 -6.60
N VAL A 178 -4.71 -10.60 -7.39
CA VAL A 178 -3.87 -9.63 -8.11
C VAL A 178 -4.46 -9.40 -9.50
N LEU A 179 -5.14 -8.27 -9.71
CA LEU A 179 -5.86 -7.96 -10.94
C LEU A 179 -5.52 -6.55 -11.46
N ASN A 180 -5.54 -6.37 -12.79
CA ASN A 180 -5.39 -5.08 -13.43
C ASN A 180 -6.75 -4.43 -13.70
N MET A 181 -7.25 -3.63 -12.78
CA MET A 181 -8.57 -3.02 -12.86
C MET A 181 -8.74 -1.99 -13.99
N LYS A 182 -7.70 -1.75 -14.79
CA LYS A 182 -7.78 -0.97 -16.04
C LYS A 182 -8.34 -1.81 -17.20
N ARG A 183 -8.27 -3.15 -17.11
CA ARG A 183 -8.67 -4.10 -18.16
C ARG A 183 -10.07 -4.65 -17.90
N GLY A 184 -10.90 -4.70 -18.95
CA GLY A 184 -12.27 -5.24 -18.83
C GLY A 184 -12.31 -6.73 -18.49
N GLU A 185 -11.36 -7.51 -19.00
CA GLU A 185 -11.23 -8.93 -18.70
C GLU A 185 -10.92 -9.21 -17.23
N ASP A 186 -10.05 -8.40 -16.60
CA ASP A 186 -9.74 -8.54 -15.17
C ASP A 186 -10.92 -8.10 -14.29
N VAL A 187 -11.74 -7.14 -14.75
CA VAL A 187 -12.99 -6.78 -14.09
C VAL A 187 -14.00 -7.91 -14.16
N ALA A 188 -14.10 -8.59 -15.30
CA ALA A 188 -14.94 -9.78 -15.43
C ALA A 188 -14.44 -10.95 -14.56
N ALA A 189 -13.13 -11.15 -14.50
CA ALA A 189 -12.50 -12.12 -13.60
C ALA A 189 -12.81 -11.80 -12.12
N MET A 190 -12.72 -10.51 -11.73
CA MET A 190 -13.09 -10.07 -10.38
C MET A 190 -14.53 -10.49 -10.01
N ARG A 191 -15.50 -10.29 -10.90
CA ARG A 191 -16.88 -10.71 -10.67
C ARG A 191 -17.00 -12.22 -10.54
N GLY A 192 -16.42 -12.98 -11.47
CA GLY A 192 -16.49 -14.44 -11.41
C GLY A 192 -15.84 -15.02 -10.14
N ILE A 193 -14.69 -14.49 -9.74
CA ILE A 193 -14.05 -14.85 -8.48
C ILE A 193 -14.95 -14.55 -7.28
N ALA A 194 -15.58 -13.37 -7.24
CA ALA A 194 -16.47 -13.00 -6.14
C ALA A 194 -17.68 -13.94 -6.03
N GLU A 195 -18.33 -14.25 -7.14
CA GLU A 195 -19.49 -15.15 -7.18
C GLU A 195 -19.13 -16.56 -6.68
N GLU A 196 -18.01 -17.12 -7.13
CA GLU A 196 -17.55 -18.46 -6.70
C GLU A 196 -17.05 -18.45 -5.24
N ALA A 197 -16.31 -17.44 -4.83
CA ALA A 197 -15.79 -17.32 -3.46
C ALA A 197 -16.92 -17.15 -2.43
N PHE A 198 -17.96 -16.36 -2.74
CA PHE A 198 -19.09 -16.18 -1.82
C PHE A 198 -20.00 -17.42 -1.79
N ALA A 199 -20.13 -18.15 -2.89
CA ALA A 199 -20.76 -19.45 -2.87
C ALA A 199 -19.94 -20.47 -2.04
N LEU A 200 -18.62 -20.40 -2.12
CA LEU A 200 -17.72 -21.25 -1.36
C LEU A 200 -17.85 -20.97 0.16
N VAL A 201 -17.68 -19.72 0.59
CA VAL A 201 -17.74 -19.37 2.03
C VAL A 201 -19.12 -19.74 2.63
N LYS A 202 -20.18 -19.57 1.87
CA LYS A 202 -21.53 -19.97 2.29
C LYS A 202 -21.65 -21.49 2.50
N ARG A 203 -21.02 -22.32 1.64
CA ARG A 203 -20.99 -23.79 1.81
C ARG A 203 -20.31 -24.21 3.10
N TYR A 204 -19.30 -23.47 3.54
CA TYR A 204 -18.60 -23.66 4.83
C TYR A 204 -19.37 -23.05 6.02
N GLY A 205 -20.58 -22.54 5.83
CA GLY A 205 -21.33 -21.87 6.90
C GLY A 205 -20.73 -20.56 7.38
N GLY A 206 -19.74 -20.05 6.64
CA GLY A 206 -18.98 -18.85 6.98
C GLY A 206 -19.65 -17.55 6.55
N SER A 207 -18.97 -16.43 6.77
CA SER A 207 -19.39 -15.09 6.38
C SER A 207 -18.48 -14.51 5.28
N HIS A 208 -19.06 -13.80 4.32
CA HIS A 208 -18.28 -13.05 3.31
C HIS A 208 -17.78 -11.70 3.82
N SER A 209 -18.16 -11.32 5.03
CA SER A 209 -17.76 -10.08 5.71
C SER A 209 -17.61 -10.37 7.21
N GLY A 210 -16.38 -10.59 7.67
CA GLY A 210 -16.06 -10.92 9.04
C GLY A 210 -16.05 -9.69 9.95
N GLU A 211 -15.25 -8.66 9.59
CA GLU A 211 -15.03 -7.48 10.43
C GLU A 211 -15.11 -6.14 9.71
N HIS A 212 -14.86 -6.08 8.38
CA HIS A 212 -14.73 -4.82 7.64
C HIS A 212 -16.06 -4.21 7.18
N GLY A 213 -17.15 -4.99 7.18
CA GLY A 213 -18.43 -4.63 6.58
C GLY A 213 -18.43 -4.68 5.04
N ASP A 214 -19.61 -4.75 4.43
CA ASP A 214 -19.75 -5.08 3.00
C ASP A 214 -19.34 -3.95 2.06
N GLY A 215 -19.57 -2.70 2.47
CA GLY A 215 -19.30 -1.53 1.63
C GLY A 215 -20.03 -1.61 0.29
N ILE A 216 -19.41 -1.08 -0.77
CA ILE A 216 -19.94 -1.18 -2.15
C ILE A 216 -19.55 -2.53 -2.78
N ALA A 217 -18.40 -3.08 -2.40
CA ALA A 217 -17.82 -4.25 -3.06
C ALA A 217 -18.59 -5.55 -2.79
N ARG A 218 -19.21 -5.70 -1.61
CA ARG A 218 -19.85 -6.95 -1.16
C ARG A 218 -21.36 -6.85 -0.95
N SER A 219 -21.92 -5.66 -0.76
CA SER A 219 -23.34 -5.49 -0.42
C SER A 219 -24.31 -6.04 -1.48
N GLU A 220 -23.89 -6.11 -2.75
CA GLU A 220 -24.67 -6.74 -3.82
C GLU A 220 -25.00 -8.20 -3.51
N PHE A 221 -24.15 -8.89 -2.75
CA PHE A 221 -24.25 -10.31 -2.44
C PHE A 221 -25.04 -10.60 -1.16
N ASN A 222 -25.52 -9.59 -0.44
CA ASN A 222 -26.22 -9.78 0.84
C ASN A 222 -27.46 -10.68 0.71
N ALA A 223 -28.23 -10.56 -0.38
CA ALA A 223 -29.38 -11.44 -0.61
C ALA A 223 -28.97 -12.91 -0.85
N ILE A 224 -27.78 -13.14 -1.45
CA ILE A 224 -27.24 -14.49 -1.64
C ILE A 224 -26.78 -15.07 -0.30
N MET A 225 -26.11 -14.26 0.52
CA MET A 225 -25.56 -14.70 1.81
C MET A 225 -26.65 -14.92 2.86
N PHE A 226 -27.53 -13.95 3.07
CA PHE A 226 -28.47 -13.91 4.19
C PHE A 226 -29.92 -14.27 3.80
N GLY A 227 -30.20 -14.42 2.51
CA GLY A 227 -31.54 -14.63 1.98
C GLY A 227 -32.31 -13.33 1.70
N SER A 228 -33.28 -13.43 0.82
CA SER A 228 -34.06 -12.27 0.35
C SER A 228 -34.86 -11.58 1.45
N GLU A 229 -35.37 -12.36 2.42
CA GLU A 229 -36.14 -11.80 3.54
C GLU A 229 -35.28 -10.92 4.43
N MET A 230 -34.09 -11.38 4.82
CA MET A 230 -33.17 -10.59 5.64
C MET A 230 -32.71 -9.36 4.88
N ALA A 231 -32.37 -9.48 3.59
CA ALA A 231 -31.97 -8.34 2.76
C ALA A 231 -33.09 -7.29 2.66
N ARG A 232 -34.37 -7.72 2.63
CA ARG A 232 -35.53 -6.82 2.70
C ARG A 232 -35.56 -6.11 4.07
N LEU A 233 -35.37 -6.83 5.16
CA LEU A 233 -35.37 -6.24 6.50
C LEU A 233 -34.25 -5.19 6.67
N PHE A 234 -33.04 -5.41 6.11
CA PHE A 234 -32.01 -4.38 6.07
C PHE A 234 -32.49 -3.11 5.37
N THR A 235 -33.23 -3.25 4.27
CA THR A 235 -33.81 -2.12 3.53
C THR A 235 -34.91 -1.40 4.35
N ASP A 236 -35.72 -2.14 5.06
CA ASP A 236 -36.78 -1.57 5.89
C ASP A 236 -36.19 -0.78 7.07
N VAL A 237 -35.18 -1.32 7.74
CA VAL A 237 -34.43 -0.60 8.79
C VAL A 237 -33.83 0.68 8.23
N LYS A 238 -33.15 0.60 7.06
CA LYS A 238 -32.58 1.78 6.39
C LYS A 238 -33.64 2.86 6.16
N ARG A 239 -34.83 2.49 5.64
CA ARG A 239 -35.92 3.44 5.37
C ARG A 239 -36.47 4.07 6.64
N MET A 240 -36.54 3.34 7.74
CA MET A 240 -37.00 3.86 9.02
C MET A 240 -36.10 4.99 9.56
N PHE A 241 -34.78 4.82 9.44
CA PHE A 241 -33.80 5.78 9.98
C PHE A 241 -33.34 6.84 8.98
N ASP A 242 -33.49 6.59 7.69
CA ASP A 242 -33.06 7.48 6.61
C ASP A 242 -34.04 7.44 5.43
N PRO A 243 -35.26 7.97 5.64
CA PRO A 243 -36.31 7.94 4.60
C PRO A 243 -35.92 8.69 3.33
N GLU A 244 -35.10 9.73 3.44
CA GLU A 244 -34.61 10.53 2.31
C GLU A 244 -33.36 9.94 1.64
N ASN A 245 -32.82 8.82 2.18
CA ASN A 245 -31.64 8.11 1.65
C ASN A 245 -30.42 9.02 1.43
N ILE A 246 -30.14 9.92 2.38
CA ILE A 246 -28.97 10.81 2.35
C ILE A 246 -27.75 10.27 3.10
N MET A 247 -27.91 9.33 4.03
CA MET A 247 -26.82 8.73 4.79
C MET A 247 -26.25 7.51 4.07
N ASN A 248 -25.07 7.63 3.49
CA ASN A 248 -24.36 6.54 2.80
C ASN A 248 -25.25 5.75 1.80
N PRO A 249 -25.87 6.38 0.81
CA PRO A 249 -26.72 5.67 -0.15
C PRO A 249 -25.93 4.60 -0.91
N GLY A 250 -26.61 3.47 -1.23
CA GLY A 250 -26.02 2.39 -2.00
C GLY A 250 -25.00 1.52 -1.24
N LYS A 251 -25.01 1.56 0.09
CA LYS A 251 -24.19 0.67 0.93
C LYS A 251 -25.08 -0.17 1.82
N ILE A 252 -24.77 -1.47 1.94
CA ILE A 252 -25.55 -2.52 2.61
C ILE A 252 -26.87 -2.79 1.90
N THR A 253 -27.62 -1.75 1.56
CA THR A 253 -28.91 -1.85 0.85
C THR A 253 -28.85 -1.10 -0.48
N ASN A 254 -29.53 -1.63 -1.50
CA ASN A 254 -29.61 -1.03 -2.84
C ASN A 254 -28.21 -0.73 -3.44
N ALA A 255 -27.26 -1.62 -3.20
CA ALA A 255 -25.89 -1.45 -3.67
C ALA A 255 -25.82 -1.51 -5.21
N PRO A 256 -24.94 -0.71 -5.84
CA PRO A 256 -24.62 -0.88 -7.25
C PRO A 256 -23.93 -2.23 -7.48
N LYS A 257 -23.81 -2.64 -8.74
CA LYS A 257 -23.02 -3.81 -9.09
C LYS A 257 -21.54 -3.58 -8.79
N MET A 258 -20.88 -4.58 -8.21
CA MET A 258 -19.46 -4.48 -7.84
C MET A 258 -18.53 -4.21 -9.01
N ASP A 259 -18.94 -4.57 -10.22
CA ASP A 259 -18.19 -4.41 -11.47
C ASP A 259 -18.64 -3.18 -12.31
N ASP A 260 -19.41 -2.26 -11.71
CA ASP A 260 -19.73 -0.99 -12.37
C ASP A 260 -18.48 -0.11 -12.47
N ARG A 261 -17.85 -0.13 -13.65
CA ARG A 261 -16.60 0.59 -13.92
C ARG A 261 -16.72 2.11 -13.85
N HIS A 262 -17.92 2.68 -13.88
CA HIS A 262 -18.14 4.12 -13.68
C HIS A 262 -17.80 4.55 -12.24
N LEU A 263 -17.85 3.62 -11.29
CA LEU A 263 -17.49 3.84 -9.89
C LEU A 263 -16.01 3.57 -9.60
N PHE A 264 -15.24 3.08 -10.58
CA PHE A 264 -13.84 2.73 -10.39
C PHE A 264 -12.92 3.95 -10.49
N ARG A 265 -11.78 3.87 -9.81
CA ARG A 265 -10.65 4.78 -10.01
C ARG A 265 -10.19 4.81 -11.48
N PHE A 266 -10.35 3.69 -12.20
CA PHE A 266 -10.00 3.49 -13.59
C PHE A 266 -11.28 3.28 -14.40
N ALA A 267 -11.94 4.36 -14.80
CA ALA A 267 -13.17 4.32 -15.59
C ALA A 267 -12.97 3.61 -16.94
N PRO A 268 -14.06 3.19 -17.63
CA PRO A 268 -13.98 2.70 -18.99
C PRO A 268 -13.23 3.69 -19.88
N GLY A 269 -12.32 3.18 -20.71
CA GLY A 269 -11.50 4.03 -21.57
C GLY A 269 -10.34 4.75 -20.86
N TYR A 270 -10.01 4.36 -19.62
CA TYR A 270 -8.82 4.87 -18.94
C TYR A 270 -7.58 4.66 -19.81
N ARG A 271 -6.89 5.72 -20.08
CA ARG A 271 -5.66 5.76 -20.89
C ARG A 271 -4.65 6.69 -20.27
N VAL A 272 -3.42 6.53 -20.65
CA VAL A 272 -2.30 7.36 -20.23
C VAL A 272 -1.68 8.00 -21.46
N ASP A 273 -1.56 9.30 -21.44
CA ASP A 273 -0.85 10.02 -22.51
C ASP A 273 0.66 9.78 -22.33
N SER A 274 1.28 9.23 -23.39
CA SER A 274 2.72 9.04 -23.40
C SER A 274 3.42 10.36 -23.72
N PHE A 275 4.48 10.67 -22.98
CA PHE A 275 5.40 11.75 -23.32
C PHE A 275 6.84 11.31 -23.04
N PRO A 276 7.84 11.89 -23.71
CA PRO A 276 9.24 11.54 -23.49
C PRO A 276 9.67 11.97 -22.08
N THR A 277 9.99 11.01 -21.23
CA THR A 277 10.52 11.25 -19.88
C THR A 277 12.03 11.49 -19.92
N LYS A 278 12.56 12.26 -18.98
CA LYS A 278 14.02 12.53 -18.83
C LYS A 278 14.72 11.44 -18.02
N LEU A 279 13.98 10.77 -17.16
CA LEU A 279 14.51 9.73 -16.28
C LEU A 279 14.02 8.35 -16.74
N ASN A 280 14.74 7.31 -16.36
CA ASN A 280 14.35 5.93 -16.64
C ASN A 280 13.27 5.47 -15.65
N TRP A 281 12.10 5.09 -16.16
CA TRP A 281 10.95 4.59 -15.42
C TRP A 281 10.62 3.13 -15.74
N SER A 282 11.52 2.39 -16.39
CA SER A 282 11.32 1.00 -16.82
C SER A 282 11.06 0.00 -15.66
N ALA A 283 11.33 0.40 -14.42
CA ALA A 283 11.02 -0.42 -13.25
C ALA A 283 9.51 -0.61 -13.00
N TRP A 284 8.65 0.14 -13.69
CA TRP A 284 7.20 -0.01 -13.67
C TRP A 284 6.74 -0.49 -15.04
N PRO A 285 6.59 -1.82 -15.23
CA PRO A 285 6.22 -2.40 -16.53
C PRO A 285 4.74 -2.18 -16.86
N GLY A 286 4.38 -2.37 -18.14
CA GLY A 286 3.02 -2.36 -18.64
C GLY A 286 2.71 -1.20 -19.57
N ALA A 287 1.53 -1.23 -20.20
CA ALA A 287 1.10 -0.22 -21.16
C ALA A 287 0.82 1.15 -20.51
N ALA A 288 0.31 1.14 -19.28
CA ALA A 288 0.19 2.32 -18.42
C ALA A 288 1.28 2.33 -17.33
N GLY A 289 2.43 1.74 -17.62
CA GLY A 289 3.61 1.69 -16.74
C GLY A 289 4.40 2.99 -16.74
N GLY A 290 5.71 2.88 -16.66
CA GLY A 290 6.61 4.03 -16.70
C GLY A 290 6.34 5.03 -15.58
N LEU A 291 6.35 6.33 -15.91
CA LEU A 291 6.07 7.39 -14.93
C LEU A 291 4.66 7.28 -14.33
N GLN A 292 3.65 6.92 -15.13
CA GLN A 292 2.29 6.71 -14.62
C GLN A 292 2.25 5.60 -13.59
N GLY A 293 2.87 4.44 -13.86
CA GLY A 293 2.96 3.34 -12.92
C GLY A 293 3.64 3.76 -11.61
N ALA A 294 4.71 4.56 -11.69
CA ALA A 294 5.38 5.10 -10.51
C ALA A 294 4.48 6.05 -9.69
N VAL A 295 3.70 6.89 -10.36
CA VAL A 295 2.76 7.82 -9.72
C VAL A 295 1.60 7.06 -9.06
N GLU A 296 1.10 6.00 -9.71
CA GLU A 296 0.01 5.15 -9.21
C GLU A 296 0.41 4.25 -8.04
N MET A 297 1.70 4.17 -7.69
CA MET A 297 2.13 3.53 -6.44
C MET A 297 1.50 4.18 -5.20
N CYS A 298 1.02 5.42 -5.29
CA CYS A 298 0.30 6.04 -4.17
C CYS A 298 -1.07 5.37 -3.97
N ASN A 299 -1.18 4.56 -2.92
CA ASN A 299 -2.42 3.90 -2.49
C ASN A 299 -3.23 4.72 -1.46
N ASN A 300 -2.88 5.99 -1.25
CA ASN A 300 -3.54 6.91 -0.32
C ASN A 300 -3.41 6.55 1.18
N ASN A 301 -2.45 5.73 1.59
CA ASN A 301 -2.25 5.32 2.99
C ASN A 301 -2.02 6.49 3.98
N GLY A 302 -1.67 7.67 3.51
CA GLY A 302 -1.54 8.87 4.34
C GLY A 302 -0.25 8.97 5.17
N SER A 303 0.73 8.06 5.02
CA SER A 303 2.02 8.14 5.75
C SER A 303 2.73 9.50 5.59
N CYS A 304 2.52 10.19 4.45
CA CYS A 304 3.04 11.53 4.20
C CYS A 304 2.34 12.65 4.98
N ARG A 305 1.31 12.33 5.75
CA ARG A 305 0.55 13.29 6.58
C ARG A 305 0.86 13.17 8.07
N LYS A 306 1.74 12.28 8.47
CA LYS A 306 2.18 12.15 9.86
C LYS A 306 2.86 13.43 10.33
N LEU A 307 2.44 13.97 11.46
CA LEU A 307 3.03 15.16 12.08
C LEU A 307 4.16 14.81 13.03
N THR A 308 4.21 13.56 13.50
CA THR A 308 5.20 13.03 14.45
C THR A 308 5.95 11.85 13.81
N GLY A 309 7.16 11.60 14.25
CA GLY A 309 8.03 10.54 13.72
C GLY A 309 8.50 10.80 12.29
N GLY A 310 9.63 10.24 11.88
CA GLY A 310 10.21 10.40 10.54
C GLY A 310 10.38 11.85 10.08
N VAL A 311 10.61 12.04 8.77
CA VAL A 311 10.81 13.38 8.16
C VAL A 311 9.90 13.63 6.94
N MET A 312 9.13 12.65 6.48
CA MET A 312 8.17 12.80 5.37
C MET A 312 6.90 13.51 5.86
N CYS A 313 6.29 14.40 5.20
CA CYS A 313 6.63 15.28 4.10
C CYS A 313 6.81 16.69 4.71
N PRO A 314 7.98 17.33 4.63
CA PRO A 314 8.23 18.60 5.32
C PRO A 314 7.24 19.70 4.95
N SER A 315 6.88 19.83 3.66
CA SER A 315 5.93 20.84 3.21
C SER A 315 4.55 20.67 3.85
N PHE A 316 4.04 19.43 3.93
CA PHE A 316 2.76 19.17 4.59
C PHE A 316 2.79 19.51 6.09
N ARG A 317 3.91 19.18 6.77
CA ARG A 317 4.07 19.48 8.22
C ARG A 317 3.98 20.97 8.53
N VAL A 318 4.40 21.82 7.58
CA VAL A 318 4.34 23.29 7.74
C VAL A 318 2.97 23.84 7.36
N THR A 319 2.39 23.39 6.25
CA THR A 319 1.17 24.00 5.70
C THR A 319 -0.12 23.35 6.15
N GLY A 320 -0.10 22.06 6.52
CA GLY A 320 -1.30 21.23 6.76
C GLY A 320 -2.15 21.00 5.50
N ASN A 321 -1.71 21.50 4.34
CA ASN A 321 -2.47 21.44 3.10
C ASN A 321 -2.17 20.13 2.33
N GLU A 322 -3.21 19.43 1.92
CA GLU A 322 -3.10 18.17 1.16
C GLU A 322 -2.30 18.34 -0.13
N THR A 323 -2.43 19.46 -0.83
CA THR A 323 -1.69 19.78 -2.06
C THR A 323 -0.18 19.70 -1.85
N ASP A 324 0.30 19.97 -0.64
CA ASP A 324 1.70 19.99 -0.27
C ASP A 324 2.20 18.65 0.24
N SER A 325 1.35 17.63 0.28
CA SER A 325 1.72 16.26 0.64
C SER A 325 2.23 15.48 -0.56
N THR A 326 2.99 14.40 -0.32
CA THR A 326 3.38 13.45 -1.37
C THR A 326 2.14 12.84 -2.03
N ARG A 327 1.10 12.52 -1.25
CA ARG A 327 -0.17 11.96 -1.73
C ARG A 327 -0.91 12.93 -2.64
N GLY A 328 -1.09 14.17 -2.23
CA GLY A 328 -1.76 15.20 -3.04
C GLY A 328 -1.08 15.38 -4.39
N ARG A 329 0.25 15.54 -4.39
CA ARG A 329 1.05 15.66 -5.62
C ARG A 329 0.95 14.44 -6.52
N ALA A 330 1.02 13.22 -5.95
CA ALA A 330 0.88 11.99 -6.73
C ALA A 330 -0.51 11.88 -7.38
N ASN A 331 -1.58 12.24 -6.65
CA ASN A 331 -2.93 12.23 -7.22
C ASN A 331 -3.09 13.29 -8.32
N SER A 332 -2.57 14.50 -8.14
CA SER A 332 -2.59 15.53 -9.18
C SER A 332 -1.84 15.07 -10.45
N LEU A 333 -0.66 14.46 -10.28
CA LEU A 333 0.09 13.87 -11.39
C LEU A 333 -0.67 12.77 -12.10
N ARG A 334 -1.30 11.84 -11.35
CA ARG A 334 -2.09 10.77 -11.92
C ARG A 334 -3.23 11.29 -12.80
N LEU A 335 -3.96 12.28 -12.31
CA LEU A 335 -5.06 12.90 -13.04
C LEU A 335 -4.58 13.65 -14.28
N ALA A 336 -3.42 14.33 -14.19
CA ALA A 336 -2.82 15.03 -15.32
C ALA A 336 -2.34 14.05 -16.41
N LEU A 337 -1.64 12.98 -16.02
CA LEU A 337 -1.12 11.96 -16.93
C LEU A 337 -2.21 11.15 -17.63
N SER A 338 -3.36 10.97 -16.98
CA SER A 338 -4.52 10.27 -17.54
C SER A 338 -5.48 11.20 -18.30
N GLY A 339 -5.10 12.45 -18.53
CA GLY A 339 -5.91 13.42 -19.28
C GLY A 339 -7.13 13.98 -18.55
N GLN A 340 -7.38 13.58 -17.30
CA GLN A 340 -8.56 13.98 -16.52
C GLN A 340 -8.55 15.48 -16.13
N LEU A 341 -7.37 16.10 -16.08
CA LEU A 341 -7.21 17.55 -15.84
C LEU A 341 -7.08 18.36 -17.15
N GLY A 342 -7.35 17.73 -18.29
CA GLY A 342 -7.24 18.35 -19.60
C GLY A 342 -5.84 18.31 -20.22
N ALA A 343 -5.76 18.77 -21.46
CA ALA A 343 -4.51 18.79 -22.21
C ALA A 343 -3.47 19.71 -21.55
N ASN A 344 -2.21 19.27 -21.55
CA ASN A 344 -1.09 20.04 -21.00
C ASN A 344 -1.11 20.28 -19.47
N ALA A 345 -1.95 19.60 -18.71
CA ALA A 345 -2.04 19.77 -17.24
C ALA A 345 -0.70 19.60 -16.52
N LEU A 346 0.20 18.70 -16.99
CA LEU A 346 1.54 18.52 -16.44
C LEU A 346 2.42 19.77 -16.51
N ALA A 347 2.23 20.61 -17.54
CA ALA A 347 3.01 21.82 -17.73
C ALA A 347 2.27 23.08 -17.27
N SER A 348 1.11 22.92 -16.64
CA SER A 348 0.29 24.05 -16.18
C SER A 348 0.93 24.79 -14.99
N PRO A 349 0.58 26.09 -14.79
CA PRO A 349 0.98 26.86 -13.61
C PRO A 349 0.51 26.21 -12.28
N GLU A 350 -0.67 25.58 -12.28
CA GLU A 350 -1.23 24.90 -11.10
C GLU A 350 -0.37 23.67 -10.72
N MET A 351 0.13 22.93 -11.71
CA MET A 351 1.05 21.83 -11.44
C MET A 351 2.40 22.35 -10.93
N ALA A 352 2.90 23.45 -11.46
CA ALA A 352 4.11 24.11 -10.96
C ALA A 352 3.94 24.51 -9.49
N GLU A 353 2.83 25.16 -9.15
CA GLU A 353 2.53 25.57 -7.77
C GLU A 353 2.43 24.36 -6.83
N SER A 354 1.75 23.27 -7.23
CA SER A 354 1.68 22.02 -6.47
C SER A 354 3.07 21.42 -6.17
N MET A 355 4.04 21.56 -7.10
CA MET A 355 5.40 21.05 -6.93
C MET A 355 6.34 22.01 -6.19
N LYS A 356 5.98 23.29 -6.04
CA LYS A 356 6.85 24.37 -5.57
C LYS A 356 7.45 24.09 -4.20
N LEU A 357 6.64 23.74 -3.21
CA LEU A 357 7.10 23.47 -1.85
C LEU A 357 7.74 22.08 -1.65
N CYS A 358 7.81 21.25 -2.71
CA CYS A 358 8.57 20.02 -2.64
C CYS A 358 10.07 20.32 -2.70
N VAL A 359 10.77 20.19 -1.58
CA VAL A 359 12.22 20.46 -1.46
C VAL A 359 13.09 19.29 -1.94
N SER A 360 12.51 18.28 -2.58
CA SER A 360 13.21 17.10 -3.13
C SER A 360 14.08 16.35 -2.10
N CYS A 361 13.69 16.34 -0.84
CA CYS A 361 14.44 15.70 0.27
C CYS A 361 14.50 14.17 0.20
N LYS A 362 13.72 13.54 -0.69
CA LYS A 362 13.61 12.06 -0.87
C LYS A 362 13.14 11.28 0.37
N ALA A 363 12.65 11.94 1.41
CA ALA A 363 12.09 11.26 2.57
C ALA A 363 10.93 10.32 2.16
N CYS A 364 10.10 10.73 1.20
CA CYS A 364 9.03 9.90 0.65
C CYS A 364 9.55 8.59 0.05
N LYS A 365 10.66 8.58 -0.68
CA LYS A 365 11.25 7.35 -1.22
C LYS A 365 11.61 6.35 -0.12
N ARG A 366 12.07 6.84 1.03
CA ARG A 366 12.53 6.00 2.15
C ARG A 366 11.40 5.59 3.09
N GLU A 367 10.47 6.49 3.37
CA GLU A 367 9.46 6.34 4.42
C GLU A 367 8.06 5.99 3.88
N CYS A 368 7.81 6.13 2.56
CA CYS A 368 6.55 5.71 1.98
C CYS A 368 6.54 4.19 1.82
N PRO A 369 5.61 3.47 2.45
CA PRO A 369 5.58 2.01 2.37
C PRO A 369 5.30 1.47 0.96
N THR A 370 4.73 2.29 0.06
CA THR A 370 4.54 1.95 -1.36
C THR A 370 5.62 2.54 -2.27
N GLY A 371 6.65 3.18 -1.71
CA GLY A 371 7.85 3.59 -2.43
C GLY A 371 7.69 4.77 -3.40
N VAL A 372 6.74 5.68 -3.16
CA VAL A 372 6.56 6.88 -3.99
C VAL A 372 7.79 7.79 -3.91
N ASP A 373 8.44 8.07 -5.04
CA ASP A 373 9.59 9.00 -5.13
C ASP A 373 9.17 10.33 -5.78
N MET A 374 8.57 11.22 -5.00
CA MET A 374 8.10 12.51 -5.48
C MET A 374 9.23 13.41 -5.97
N ALA A 375 10.42 13.26 -5.43
CA ALA A 375 11.58 14.03 -5.88
C ALA A 375 11.94 13.73 -7.35
N ARG A 376 11.88 12.46 -7.77
CA ARG A 376 12.07 12.07 -9.18
C ARG A 376 10.92 12.56 -10.07
N MET A 377 9.69 12.45 -9.59
CA MET A 377 8.50 12.92 -10.33
C MET A 377 8.54 14.43 -10.58
N LYS A 378 8.99 15.19 -9.57
CA LYS A 378 9.19 16.65 -9.72
C LYS A 378 10.19 16.99 -10.81
N ILE A 379 11.25 16.21 -11.01
CA ILE A 379 12.23 16.44 -12.09
C ILE A 379 11.53 16.40 -13.45
N GLU A 380 10.65 15.42 -13.71
CA GLU A 380 9.90 15.34 -14.98
C GLU A 380 9.01 16.56 -15.21
N VAL A 381 8.27 16.98 -14.18
CA VAL A 381 7.41 18.16 -14.26
C VAL A 381 8.25 19.42 -14.55
N THR A 382 9.35 19.60 -13.81
CA THR A 382 10.22 20.77 -13.97
C THR A 382 10.88 20.80 -15.36
N ALA A 383 11.33 19.65 -15.86
CA ALA A 383 11.91 19.53 -17.19
C ALA A 383 10.90 19.91 -18.28
N LEU A 384 9.67 19.37 -18.19
CA LEU A 384 8.61 19.68 -19.14
C LEU A 384 8.22 21.17 -19.11
N GLN A 385 8.15 21.77 -17.93
CA GLN A 385 7.88 23.20 -17.77
C GLN A 385 9.00 24.06 -18.36
N ALA A 386 10.26 23.67 -18.15
CA ALA A 386 11.43 24.37 -18.73
C ALA A 386 11.44 24.33 -20.26
N GLU A 387 11.03 23.22 -20.86
CA GLU A 387 10.91 23.09 -22.31
C GLU A 387 9.80 24.00 -22.89
N LYS A 388 8.66 24.09 -22.21
CA LYS A 388 7.52 24.88 -22.70
C LYS A 388 7.64 26.36 -22.39
N ASN A 389 8.10 26.74 -21.20
CA ASN A 389 7.98 28.11 -20.68
C ASN A 389 9.30 28.88 -20.66
N ARG A 390 10.42 28.28 -21.07
CA ARG A 390 11.79 28.77 -20.86
C ARG A 390 12.10 29.01 -19.37
N LEU A 391 13.30 28.64 -18.94
CA LEU A 391 13.77 28.91 -17.61
C LEU A 391 13.91 30.40 -17.34
N SER A 392 13.46 30.89 -16.20
CA SER A 392 13.76 32.22 -15.71
C SER A 392 15.28 32.44 -15.55
N LEU A 393 15.73 33.68 -15.49
CA LEU A 393 17.15 33.96 -15.17
C LEU A 393 17.55 33.36 -13.81
N HIS A 394 16.67 33.46 -12.82
CA HIS A 394 16.87 32.86 -11.50
C HIS A 394 17.10 31.34 -11.60
N ASP A 395 16.21 30.62 -12.28
CA ASP A 395 16.30 29.16 -12.41
C ASP A 395 17.57 28.75 -13.17
N LYS A 396 17.95 29.52 -14.23
CA LYS A 396 19.20 29.28 -14.96
C LYS A 396 20.43 29.48 -14.05
N LEU A 397 20.44 30.54 -13.25
CA LEU A 397 21.54 30.80 -12.33
C LEU A 397 21.68 29.68 -11.29
N ILE A 398 20.56 29.13 -10.80
CA ILE A 398 20.59 27.99 -9.86
C ILE A 398 21.02 26.71 -10.57
N ALA A 399 20.43 26.39 -11.72
CA ALA A 399 20.69 25.15 -12.43
C ALA A 399 22.15 25.00 -12.88
N TYR A 400 22.77 26.08 -13.29
CA TYR A 400 24.15 26.10 -13.80
C TYR A 400 25.19 26.56 -12.78
N ILE A 401 24.84 26.59 -11.47
CA ILE A 401 25.83 26.90 -10.40
C ILE A 401 27.14 26.11 -10.57
N PRO A 402 27.12 24.79 -10.79
CA PRO A 402 28.38 24.03 -10.91
C PRO A 402 29.27 24.53 -12.05
N ASP A 403 28.69 25.03 -13.12
CA ASP A 403 29.44 25.45 -14.31
C ASP A 403 30.12 26.82 -14.13
N TYR A 404 29.43 27.76 -13.48
CA TYR A 404 29.97 29.13 -13.32
C TYR A 404 30.55 29.42 -11.92
N ALA A 405 30.28 28.62 -10.89
CA ALA A 405 30.74 28.86 -9.53
C ALA A 405 32.27 29.03 -9.42
N PRO A 406 33.12 28.26 -10.14
CA PRO A 406 34.55 28.46 -10.11
C PRO A 406 34.95 29.88 -10.59
N TYR A 407 34.32 30.39 -11.65
CA TYR A 407 34.54 31.73 -12.18
C TYR A 407 34.00 32.83 -11.27
N ALA A 408 32.79 32.59 -10.72
CA ALA A 408 32.18 33.50 -9.74
C ALA A 408 33.01 33.62 -8.45
N ALA A 409 33.64 32.53 -8.02
CA ALA A 409 34.58 32.56 -6.88
C ALA A 409 35.78 33.44 -7.13
N TRP A 410 36.38 33.41 -8.33
CA TRP A 410 37.47 34.29 -8.72
C TRP A 410 37.02 35.77 -8.78
N LEU A 411 35.77 36.02 -9.19
CA LEU A 411 35.17 37.37 -9.25
C LEU A 411 34.54 37.79 -7.90
N ALA A 412 34.67 37.02 -6.84
CA ALA A 412 34.04 37.26 -5.54
C ALA A 412 34.29 38.69 -4.98
N PRO A 413 35.51 39.32 -5.11
CA PRO A 413 35.71 40.68 -4.65
C PRO A 413 34.81 41.69 -5.36
N LEU A 414 34.61 41.52 -6.67
CA LEU A 414 33.72 42.36 -7.48
C LEU A 414 32.24 42.15 -7.13
N LEU A 415 31.85 40.89 -6.94
CA LEU A 415 30.47 40.53 -6.56
C LEU A 415 30.09 41.06 -5.17
N ARG A 416 31.05 41.21 -4.26
CA ARG A 416 30.85 41.84 -2.93
C ARG A 416 30.50 43.34 -3.01
N LEU A 417 30.88 44.04 -4.11
CA LEU A 417 30.50 45.45 -4.30
C LEU A 417 28.97 45.63 -4.33
N ARG A 418 28.23 44.57 -4.69
CA ARG A 418 26.76 44.54 -4.59
C ARG A 418 26.28 44.98 -3.19
N ASP A 419 26.93 44.52 -2.15
CA ASP A 419 26.52 44.77 -0.76
C ASP A 419 27.01 46.13 -0.24
N SER A 420 28.00 46.75 -0.91
CA SER A 420 28.59 48.01 -0.53
C SER A 420 27.99 49.23 -1.24
N ILE A 421 27.36 49.02 -2.37
CA ILE A 421 26.77 50.11 -3.19
C ILE A 421 25.27 50.25 -2.81
N PRO A 422 24.84 51.43 -2.33
CA PRO A 422 23.45 51.66 -2.01
C PRO A 422 22.50 51.34 -3.18
N GLY A 423 21.47 50.51 -2.93
CA GLY A 423 20.51 50.08 -3.94
C GLY A 423 20.93 48.94 -4.84
N ALA A 424 22.24 48.59 -4.96
CA ALA A 424 22.70 47.54 -5.87
C ALA A 424 22.15 46.14 -5.47
N ALA A 425 22.06 45.85 -4.19
CA ALA A 425 21.47 44.60 -3.71
C ALA A 425 19.99 44.48 -4.08
N TRP A 426 19.20 45.56 -3.98
CA TRP A 426 17.80 45.61 -4.40
C TRP A 426 17.62 45.40 -5.91
N ILE A 427 18.46 46.10 -6.73
CA ILE A 427 18.46 45.94 -8.19
C ILE A 427 18.81 44.49 -8.56
N SER A 428 19.86 43.92 -7.92
CA SER A 428 20.28 42.53 -8.12
C SER A 428 19.14 41.56 -7.80
N GLU A 429 18.41 41.73 -6.70
CA GLU A 429 17.28 40.91 -6.34
C GLU A 429 16.17 40.98 -7.40
N LYS A 430 15.86 42.18 -7.93
CA LYS A 430 14.87 42.35 -8.98
C LYS A 430 15.25 41.68 -10.31
N ILE A 431 16.54 41.63 -10.65
CA ILE A 431 17.03 41.03 -11.88
C ILE A 431 17.23 39.50 -11.73
N THR A 432 17.85 39.05 -10.63
CA THR A 432 18.28 37.67 -10.47
C THR A 432 17.34 36.84 -9.62
N GLY A 433 16.45 37.46 -8.85
CA GLY A 433 15.59 36.79 -7.89
C GLY A 433 16.30 36.35 -6.61
N PHE A 434 17.60 36.60 -6.44
CA PHE A 434 18.32 36.32 -5.20
C PHE A 434 18.10 37.43 -4.18
N THR A 435 17.74 37.03 -2.95
CA THR A 435 17.41 38.00 -1.90
C THR A 435 18.49 39.08 -1.70
N ALA A 436 18.05 40.32 -1.47
CA ALA A 436 18.92 41.42 -1.05
C ALA A 436 19.37 41.32 0.42
N LYS A 437 18.64 40.53 1.22
CA LYS A 437 18.96 40.32 2.64
C LYS A 437 19.90 39.13 2.79
N ARG A 438 20.92 39.29 3.61
CA ARG A 438 21.79 38.18 4.06
C ARG A 438 21.25 37.57 5.33
#